data_f3fadce18d1375a2c2407dfc2377aef4
#
_entry.id   f3fadce18d1375a2c2407dfc2377aef4
#
_cell.length_a   1.000
_cell.length_b   1.000
_cell.length_c   1.000
_cell.angle_alpha   90.00
_cell.angle_beta   90.00
_cell.angle_gamma   90.00
#
_symmetry.space_group_name_H-M   'P 1'
#
loop_
_entity.id
_entity.type
_entity.pdbx_description
1 polymer ?
#
loop_
_entity_poly.entity_id
_entity_poly.type
_entity_poly.pdbx_seq_one_letter_code
_entity_poly.pdbx_strand_id
1 'polypeptide(L)'
;NWNRMYLWGQDVSSVDASYRARRGYSSARNWYSNSATGSNPSLGFRPVLEVLNAETLGSDGLKVVTLDLGGGTLGNSSEDIQIIVKTGSEFTAPASDGMTRPNGDTGSYFMWLGSDGKLYAPGASVPADVTKLTAQFALSEQFSLKPGGRYYFDLSGEDIPGTVNGNLPDSTLHYVPFTYAGTIEAYKLTSAMATTEEYAQQNKYAHSLFIADYNVTHTVSWDDLNTKSLIFRQNYASGGVDYTLRAPSVGSNSTGLGDSRRGVPQSNEWDAVLNKNSG
;
A
#
# COMPACT_ATOMS: atom_id res chain seq x y z
N ASN A 1 -15.75 -23.08 14.38
CA ASN A 1 -15.28 -23.50 15.67
C ASN A 1 -16.00 -22.71 16.76
N TRP A 2 -16.91 -23.38 17.53
CA TRP A 2 -17.77 -22.76 18.55
C TRP A 2 -17.07 -22.70 19.92
N ASN A 3 -15.77 -22.80 19.95
CA ASN A 3 -14.96 -23.07 21.12
C ASN A 3 -15.04 -21.95 22.16
N ARG A 4 -16.01 -22.09 23.11
CA ARG A 4 -16.19 -21.24 24.27
C ARG A 4 -16.41 -19.76 23.98
N MET A 5 -16.96 -19.44 22.79
CA MET A 5 -17.31 -18.08 22.41
C MET A 5 -18.76 -17.99 21.97
N TYR A 6 -19.46 -16.99 22.48
CA TYR A 6 -20.72 -16.54 21.92
C TYR A 6 -20.46 -15.47 20.88
N LEU A 7 -21.26 -15.45 19.82
CA LEU A 7 -21.34 -14.32 18.91
C LEU A 7 -22.59 -13.48 19.20
N TRP A 8 -22.46 -12.18 19.13
CA TRP A 8 -23.56 -11.27 19.18
C TRP A 8 -24.41 -11.35 17.91
N GLY A 9 -25.74 -11.43 18.08
CA GLY A 9 -26.72 -11.23 17.01
C GLY A 9 -27.22 -9.78 17.01
N GLN A 10 -27.89 -9.41 15.93
CA GLN A 10 -28.55 -8.09 15.82
C GLN A 10 -29.88 -8.00 16.59
N ASP A 11 -30.42 -9.14 17.02
CA ASP A 11 -31.74 -9.23 17.58
C ASP A 11 -31.78 -8.77 19.04
N VAL A 12 -32.86 -8.08 19.39
CA VAL A 12 -33.20 -7.78 20.78
C VAL A 12 -33.70 -9.05 21.46
N SER A 13 -33.35 -9.24 22.71
CA SER A 13 -33.93 -10.35 23.52
C SER A 13 -35.43 -10.17 23.76
N SER A 14 -36.19 -11.24 23.60
CA SER A 14 -37.61 -11.25 23.92
C SER A 14 -37.91 -11.18 25.45
N VAL A 15 -36.88 -11.37 26.25
CA VAL A 15 -37.01 -11.37 27.73
C VAL A 15 -36.80 -9.97 28.29
N ASP A 16 -35.86 -9.21 27.76
CA ASP A 16 -35.53 -7.85 28.22
C ASP A 16 -35.03 -7.02 27.05
N ALA A 17 -35.63 -5.87 26.80
CA ALA A 17 -35.29 -4.97 25.69
C ALA A 17 -33.88 -4.37 25.80
N SER A 18 -33.27 -4.35 26.98
CA SER A 18 -31.88 -3.93 27.20
C SER A 18 -30.85 -5.03 26.85
N TYR A 19 -31.32 -6.24 26.60
CA TYR A 19 -30.50 -7.39 26.29
C TYR A 19 -30.45 -7.66 24.77
N ARG A 20 -29.35 -8.22 24.33
CA ARG A 20 -29.17 -8.66 22.95
C ARG A 20 -28.97 -10.16 22.88
N ALA A 21 -29.49 -10.76 21.81
CA ALA A 21 -29.35 -12.19 21.57
C ALA A 21 -27.92 -12.55 21.24
N ARG A 22 -27.48 -13.71 21.64
CA ARG A 22 -26.17 -14.29 21.33
C ARG A 22 -26.28 -15.79 21.10
N ARG A 23 -25.38 -16.30 20.25
CA ARG A 23 -25.35 -17.72 19.86
C ARG A 23 -23.95 -18.31 20.00
N GLY A 24 -23.88 -19.59 20.19
CA GLY A 24 -22.62 -20.33 20.17
C GLY A 24 -22.21 -20.90 21.52
N TYR A 25 -20.95 -20.72 21.91
CA TYR A 25 -20.24 -21.24 23.07
C TYR A 25 -19.98 -22.74 23.01
N SER A 26 -20.96 -23.61 23.29
CA SER A 26 -20.80 -25.07 23.25
C SER A 26 -21.39 -25.72 22.00
N SER A 27 -22.33 -25.06 21.34
CA SER A 27 -22.91 -25.51 20.07
C SER A 27 -23.57 -24.38 19.30
N ALA A 28 -23.76 -24.53 17.99
CA ALA A 28 -24.49 -23.59 17.16
C ALA A 28 -25.95 -23.37 17.57
N ARG A 29 -26.54 -24.34 18.29
CA ARG A 29 -27.92 -24.28 18.75
C ARG A 29 -28.09 -23.51 20.06
N ASN A 30 -26.99 -23.28 20.78
CA ASN A 30 -27.02 -22.62 22.08
C ASN A 30 -27.38 -21.15 21.92
N TRP A 31 -28.57 -20.77 22.43
CA TRP A 31 -29.06 -19.42 22.44
C TRP A 31 -29.02 -18.83 23.86
N TYR A 32 -28.62 -17.59 23.97
CA TYR A 32 -28.63 -16.87 25.22
C TYR A 32 -28.84 -15.37 24.98
N SER A 33 -28.98 -14.59 26.03
CA SER A 33 -28.98 -13.13 25.93
C SER A 33 -28.09 -12.50 27.00
N ASN A 34 -27.65 -11.29 26.76
CA ASN A 34 -26.86 -10.52 27.71
C ASN A 34 -27.14 -9.03 27.54
N SER A 35 -26.88 -8.26 28.60
CA SER A 35 -26.96 -6.80 28.54
C SER A 35 -26.15 -6.29 27.31
N ALA A 36 -26.69 -5.34 26.58
CA ALA A 36 -26.03 -4.71 25.44
C ALA A 36 -24.68 -4.07 25.81
N THR A 37 -24.52 -3.68 27.07
CA THR A 37 -23.27 -3.10 27.60
C THR A 37 -22.30 -4.15 28.15
N GLY A 38 -22.71 -5.43 28.19
CA GLY A 38 -21.88 -6.51 28.73
C GLY A 38 -20.72 -6.84 27.82
N SER A 39 -19.50 -6.93 28.36
CA SER A 39 -18.30 -7.37 27.66
C SER A 39 -17.54 -8.39 28.50
N ASN A 40 -17.07 -9.45 27.87
CA ASN A 40 -16.15 -10.42 28.47
C ASN A 40 -15.44 -11.23 27.39
N PRO A 41 -14.39 -11.98 27.72
CA PRO A 41 -13.60 -12.73 26.75
C PRO A 41 -14.35 -13.81 25.96
N SER A 42 -15.53 -14.20 26.39
CA SER A 42 -16.36 -15.19 25.68
C SER A 42 -17.41 -14.57 24.74
N LEU A 43 -17.45 -13.25 24.62
CA LEU A 43 -18.36 -12.51 23.73
C LEU A 43 -17.57 -11.96 22.56
N GLY A 44 -18.00 -12.27 21.34
CA GLY A 44 -17.30 -11.88 20.13
C GLY A 44 -18.25 -11.42 19.03
N PHE A 45 -17.66 -10.94 17.96
CA PHE A 45 -18.33 -10.50 16.75
C PHE A 45 -17.93 -11.40 15.57
N ARG A 46 -18.93 -11.91 14.86
CA ARG A 46 -18.73 -12.66 13.63
C ARG A 46 -19.54 -11.99 12.54
N PRO A 47 -18.88 -11.21 11.67
CA PRO A 47 -19.56 -10.48 10.63
C PRO A 47 -20.14 -11.40 9.54
N VAL A 48 -21.15 -10.89 8.86
CA VAL A 48 -21.64 -11.37 7.59
C VAL A 48 -21.50 -10.26 6.56
N LEU A 49 -21.33 -10.64 5.28
CA LEU A 49 -21.31 -9.70 4.17
C LEU A 49 -22.52 -9.98 3.28
N GLU A 50 -23.22 -8.93 2.91
CA GLU A 50 -24.35 -8.97 2.00
C GLU A 50 -24.02 -8.17 0.73
N VAL A 51 -24.26 -8.73 -0.43
CA VAL A 51 -24.09 -8.04 -1.72
C VAL A 51 -25.36 -7.23 -2.01
N LEU A 52 -25.28 -5.91 -1.82
CA LEU A 52 -26.45 -5.03 -1.95
C LEU A 52 -26.92 -4.81 -3.40
N ASN A 53 -26.05 -5.03 -4.36
CA ASN A 53 -26.32 -4.80 -5.79
C ASN A 53 -26.33 -6.09 -6.61
N ALA A 54 -26.66 -7.23 -6.01
CA ALA A 54 -26.63 -8.53 -6.66
C ALA A 54 -27.46 -8.57 -7.94
N GLU A 55 -28.63 -7.92 -7.96
CA GLU A 55 -29.52 -7.85 -9.13
C GLU A 55 -28.87 -7.13 -10.32
N THR A 56 -28.08 -6.09 -10.06
CA THR A 56 -27.38 -5.33 -11.11
C THR A 56 -26.09 -5.98 -11.58
N LEU A 57 -25.50 -6.86 -10.76
CA LEU A 57 -24.29 -7.60 -11.11
C LEU A 57 -24.59 -8.78 -12.05
N GLY A 58 -25.77 -9.41 -11.92
CA GLY A 58 -26.11 -10.64 -12.62
C GLY A 58 -25.34 -11.86 -12.12
N SER A 59 -25.54 -13.02 -12.76
CA SER A 59 -24.92 -14.29 -12.36
C SER A 59 -23.39 -14.28 -12.45
N ASP A 60 -22.84 -13.55 -13.40
CA ASP A 60 -21.40 -13.48 -13.68
C ASP A 60 -20.75 -12.21 -13.13
N GLY A 61 -21.47 -11.50 -12.25
CA GLY A 61 -21.07 -10.20 -11.70
C GLY A 61 -19.86 -10.24 -10.77
N LEU A 62 -19.55 -11.41 -10.23
CA LEU A 62 -18.39 -11.63 -9.36
C LEU A 62 -17.46 -12.69 -9.93
N LYS A 63 -16.17 -12.47 -9.86
CA LYS A 63 -15.15 -13.45 -10.20
C LYS A 63 -14.19 -13.66 -9.02
N VAL A 64 -13.54 -14.80 -9.03
CA VAL A 64 -12.49 -15.15 -8.08
C VAL A 64 -11.13 -14.81 -8.68
N VAL A 65 -10.27 -14.20 -7.88
CA VAL A 65 -8.85 -14.02 -8.18
C VAL A 65 -8.06 -14.81 -7.13
N THR A 66 -7.13 -15.63 -7.60
CA THR A 66 -6.26 -16.41 -6.74
C THR A 66 -5.01 -15.62 -6.37
N LEU A 67 -4.72 -15.53 -5.08
CA LEU A 67 -3.45 -15.03 -4.57
C LEU A 67 -2.59 -16.22 -4.17
N ASP A 68 -1.60 -16.53 -4.98
CA ASP A 68 -0.58 -17.53 -4.73
C ASP A 68 0.53 -16.90 -3.88
N LEU A 69 0.82 -17.48 -2.74
CA LEU A 69 1.77 -16.91 -1.78
C LEU A 69 3.25 -17.08 -2.20
N GLY A 70 3.53 -17.64 -3.39
CA GLY A 70 4.88 -17.74 -3.94
C GLY A 70 5.87 -18.50 -3.04
N GLY A 71 5.40 -19.47 -2.28
CA GLY A 71 6.18 -20.20 -1.27
C GLY A 71 6.28 -19.51 0.10
N GLY A 72 5.69 -18.33 0.24
CA GLY A 72 5.52 -17.65 1.53
C GLY A 72 4.33 -18.18 2.33
N THR A 73 4.01 -17.50 3.44
CA THR A 73 2.84 -17.81 4.27
C THR A 73 2.06 -16.54 4.62
N LEU A 74 0.77 -16.68 4.92
CA LEU A 74 -0.03 -15.66 5.57
C LEU A 74 -0.48 -16.21 6.94
N GLY A 75 0.02 -15.60 8.01
CA GLY A 75 -0.10 -16.18 9.34
C GLY A 75 0.53 -17.59 9.37
N ASN A 76 -0.27 -18.61 9.72
CA ASN A 76 0.17 -19.99 9.77
C ASN A 76 -0.20 -20.83 8.52
N SER A 77 -0.75 -20.18 7.47
CA SER A 77 -1.19 -20.88 6.26
C SER A 77 -0.27 -20.60 5.09
N SER A 78 0.08 -21.64 4.33
CA SER A 78 0.75 -21.55 3.02
C SER A 78 -0.22 -21.79 1.85
N GLU A 79 -1.52 -21.88 2.14
CA GLU A 79 -2.54 -22.11 1.11
C GLU A 79 -2.81 -20.83 0.32
N ASP A 80 -3.12 -20.99 -0.97
CA ASP A 80 -3.57 -19.91 -1.83
C ASP A 80 -4.83 -19.25 -1.25
N ILE A 81 -4.91 -17.93 -1.41
CA ILE A 81 -6.05 -17.14 -0.95
C ILE A 81 -6.96 -16.85 -2.14
N GLN A 82 -8.25 -16.97 -1.92
CA GLN A 82 -9.26 -16.60 -2.92
C GLN A 82 -9.88 -15.26 -2.52
N ILE A 83 -9.75 -14.26 -3.40
CA ILE A 83 -10.45 -12.97 -3.25
C ILE A 83 -11.55 -12.86 -4.30
N ILE A 84 -12.60 -12.12 -3.96
CA ILE A 84 -13.73 -11.87 -4.84
C ILE A 84 -13.65 -10.44 -5.35
N VAL A 85 -13.74 -10.26 -6.66
CA VAL A 85 -13.75 -8.96 -7.32
C VAL A 85 -14.92 -8.86 -8.30
N LYS A 86 -15.29 -7.64 -8.67
CA LYS A 86 -16.33 -7.42 -9.70
C LYS A 86 -15.79 -7.83 -11.06
N THR A 87 -16.54 -8.64 -11.78
CA THR A 87 -16.22 -9.04 -13.17
C THR A 87 -16.13 -7.81 -14.08
N GLY A 88 -15.13 -7.76 -14.94
CA GLY A 88 -14.93 -6.67 -15.89
C GLY A 88 -14.46 -5.35 -15.31
N SER A 89 -14.11 -5.32 -14.02
CA SER A 89 -13.56 -4.12 -13.37
C SER A 89 -12.11 -4.36 -12.91
N GLU A 90 -11.32 -3.31 -12.97
CA GLU A 90 -10.01 -3.30 -12.31
C GLU A 90 -10.17 -3.47 -10.79
N PHE A 91 -9.16 -4.01 -10.15
CA PHE A 91 -9.12 -4.17 -8.71
C PHE A 91 -7.74 -3.78 -8.15
N THR A 92 -7.66 -3.56 -6.85
CA THR A 92 -6.41 -3.16 -6.21
C THR A 92 -5.59 -4.39 -5.82
N ALA A 93 -4.31 -4.41 -6.19
CA ALA A 93 -3.37 -5.43 -5.75
C ALA A 93 -3.28 -5.44 -4.22
N PRO A 94 -3.43 -6.60 -3.56
CA PRO A 94 -3.45 -6.66 -2.10
C PRO A 94 -2.15 -6.18 -1.46
N ALA A 95 -2.26 -5.65 -0.24
CA ALA A 95 -1.10 -5.40 0.61
C ALA A 95 -0.40 -6.71 1.00
N SER A 96 0.89 -6.63 1.29
CA SER A 96 1.69 -7.78 1.75
C SER A 96 1.71 -7.93 3.28
N ASP A 97 0.88 -7.16 4.00
CA ASP A 97 0.82 -7.20 5.46
C ASP A 97 0.48 -8.60 5.99
N GLY A 98 1.25 -9.05 6.95
CA GLY A 98 1.07 -10.38 7.55
C GLY A 98 1.61 -11.54 6.72
N MET A 99 2.11 -11.28 5.49
CA MET A 99 2.82 -12.29 4.71
C MET A 99 4.24 -12.46 5.22
N THR A 100 4.68 -13.69 5.27
CA THR A 100 6.08 -14.04 5.51
C THR A 100 6.70 -14.61 4.26
N ARG A 101 7.98 -14.32 4.07
CA ARG A 101 8.77 -14.82 2.94
C ARG A 101 9.00 -16.32 3.02
N PRO A 102 9.32 -16.97 1.90
CA PRO A 102 9.81 -18.34 1.94
C PRO A 102 10.98 -18.49 2.90
N ASN A 103 11.07 -19.64 3.53
CA ASN A 103 12.14 -19.94 4.49
C ASN A 103 13.54 -19.72 3.87
N GLY A 104 14.37 -18.93 4.57
CA GLY A 104 15.72 -18.59 4.11
C GLY A 104 15.80 -17.38 3.17
N ASP A 105 14.68 -16.82 2.71
CA ASP A 105 14.69 -15.56 1.95
C ASP A 105 14.77 -14.37 2.92
N THR A 106 15.82 -13.55 2.78
CA THR A 106 16.09 -12.35 3.58
C THR A 106 15.97 -11.06 2.79
N GLY A 107 15.58 -11.15 1.50
CA GLY A 107 15.40 -9.98 0.65
C GLY A 107 14.25 -9.09 1.08
N SER A 108 14.23 -7.87 0.57
CA SER A 108 13.21 -6.85 0.90
C SER A 108 12.21 -6.59 -0.24
N TYR A 109 12.56 -6.95 -1.44
CA TYR A 109 11.72 -6.71 -2.62
C TYR A 109 10.47 -7.58 -2.61
N PHE A 110 9.31 -6.98 -2.93
CA PHE A 110 8.04 -7.68 -3.08
C PHE A 110 7.19 -7.04 -4.19
N MET A 111 6.67 -7.88 -5.08
CA MET A 111 5.68 -7.51 -6.09
C MET A 111 4.69 -8.66 -6.28
N TRP A 112 3.57 -8.39 -6.90
CA TRP A 112 2.66 -9.39 -7.40
C TRP A 112 2.88 -9.62 -8.89
N LEU A 113 3.13 -10.87 -9.30
CA LEU A 113 3.15 -11.26 -10.71
C LEU A 113 1.73 -11.66 -11.13
N GLY A 114 1.15 -10.91 -12.04
CA GLY A 114 -0.15 -11.20 -12.62
C GLY A 114 -0.13 -12.35 -13.62
N SER A 115 -1.29 -12.99 -13.83
CA SER A 115 -1.48 -14.01 -14.88
C SER A 115 -1.26 -13.46 -16.30
N ASP A 116 -1.22 -12.17 -16.47
CA ASP A 116 -0.86 -11.45 -17.70
C ASP A 116 0.67 -11.26 -17.86
N GLY A 117 1.47 -11.74 -16.92
CA GLY A 117 2.93 -11.64 -16.92
C GLY A 117 3.49 -10.30 -16.44
N LYS A 118 2.65 -9.37 -15.98
CA LYS A 118 3.09 -8.08 -15.46
C LYS A 118 3.26 -8.10 -13.95
N LEU A 119 4.13 -7.21 -13.45
CA LEU A 119 4.36 -6.99 -12.03
C LEU A 119 3.50 -5.83 -11.51
N TYR A 120 2.86 -6.06 -10.38
CA TYR A 120 2.02 -5.09 -9.69
C TYR A 120 2.53 -4.85 -8.28
N ALA A 121 2.80 -3.60 -7.94
CA ALA A 121 3.10 -3.24 -6.56
C ALA A 121 1.83 -3.41 -5.68
N PRO A 122 1.96 -3.72 -4.39
CA PRO A 122 0.84 -3.63 -3.46
C PRO A 122 0.15 -2.26 -3.56
N GLY A 123 -1.19 -2.27 -3.68
CA GLY A 123 -1.98 -1.06 -3.89
C GLY A 123 -2.11 -0.59 -5.34
N ALA A 124 -1.39 -1.19 -6.30
CA ALA A 124 -1.53 -0.85 -7.72
C ALA A 124 -2.87 -1.34 -8.29
N SER A 125 -3.35 -0.67 -9.35
CA SER A 125 -4.51 -1.14 -10.11
C SER A 125 -4.12 -2.34 -10.97
N VAL A 126 -4.95 -3.37 -10.91
CA VAL A 126 -4.78 -4.63 -11.64
C VAL A 126 -5.91 -4.76 -12.67
N PRO A 127 -5.59 -5.04 -13.95
CA PRO A 127 -6.60 -5.19 -15.00
C PRO A 127 -7.64 -6.28 -14.71
N ALA A 128 -8.83 -6.08 -15.29
CA ALA A 128 -9.98 -6.95 -15.08
C ALA A 128 -9.80 -8.39 -15.58
N ASP A 129 -8.89 -8.65 -16.48
CA ASP A 129 -8.59 -9.96 -17.07
C ASP A 129 -7.60 -10.79 -16.24
N VAL A 130 -6.91 -10.18 -15.30
CA VAL A 130 -6.01 -10.88 -14.38
C VAL A 130 -6.83 -11.75 -13.41
N THR A 131 -6.52 -13.04 -13.38
CA THR A 131 -7.23 -14.05 -12.56
C THR A 131 -6.38 -14.66 -11.46
N LYS A 132 -5.07 -14.40 -11.50
CA LYS A 132 -4.12 -14.88 -10.50
C LYS A 132 -3.03 -13.83 -10.27
N LEU A 133 -2.67 -13.64 -9.02
CA LEU A 133 -1.50 -12.88 -8.59
C LEU A 133 -0.58 -13.81 -7.81
N THR A 134 0.67 -13.94 -8.21
CA THR A 134 1.67 -14.75 -7.51
C THR A 134 2.66 -13.83 -6.80
N ALA A 135 2.85 -14.02 -5.51
CA ALA A 135 3.82 -13.27 -4.73
C ALA A 135 5.24 -13.52 -5.25
N GLN A 136 5.94 -12.45 -5.57
CA GLN A 136 7.32 -12.46 -6.00
C GLN A 136 8.19 -11.84 -4.93
N PHE A 137 9.05 -12.66 -4.37
CA PHE A 137 10.06 -12.24 -3.41
C PHE A 137 11.43 -12.22 -4.10
N ALA A 138 12.23 -11.22 -3.83
CA ALA A 138 13.58 -11.14 -4.36
C ALA A 138 14.59 -10.71 -3.27
N LEU A 139 15.79 -11.22 -3.38
CA LEU A 139 16.91 -10.88 -2.48
C LEU A 139 17.52 -9.52 -2.80
N SER A 140 17.34 -9.04 -4.04
CA SER A 140 17.99 -7.84 -4.54
C SER A 140 17.14 -7.13 -5.58
N GLU A 141 17.65 -6.00 -6.05
CA GLU A 141 17.13 -5.21 -7.16
C GLU A 141 16.87 -6.08 -8.39
N GLN A 142 15.71 -5.90 -9.02
CA GLN A 142 15.36 -6.64 -10.25
C GLN A 142 15.87 -5.98 -11.52
N PHE A 143 16.33 -4.72 -11.45
CA PHE A 143 16.87 -4.02 -12.59
C PHE A 143 18.39 -4.21 -12.67
N SER A 144 18.90 -4.35 -13.90
CA SER A 144 20.34 -4.36 -14.17
C SER A 144 20.96 -2.96 -14.10
N LEU A 145 20.18 -1.94 -13.75
CA LEU A 145 20.67 -0.56 -13.63
C LEU A 145 21.61 -0.44 -12.43
N LYS A 146 22.71 0.27 -12.65
CA LYS A 146 23.67 0.53 -11.58
C LYS A 146 23.20 1.72 -10.74
N PRO A 147 23.04 1.60 -9.41
CA PRO A 147 22.78 2.74 -8.54
C PRO A 147 23.83 3.84 -8.73
N GLY A 148 23.39 5.10 -8.78
CA GLY A 148 24.18 6.26 -9.14
C GLY A 148 24.21 6.59 -10.63
N GLY A 149 23.62 5.75 -11.49
CA GLY A 149 23.41 6.07 -12.89
C GLY A 149 22.43 7.22 -13.08
N ARG A 150 22.70 8.10 -14.04
CA ARG A 150 21.85 9.26 -14.35
C ARG A 150 21.02 8.97 -15.59
N TYR A 151 19.73 9.24 -15.51
CA TYR A 151 18.74 9.04 -16.57
C TYR A 151 17.89 10.29 -16.73
N TYR A 152 17.28 10.49 -17.90
CA TYR A 152 16.52 11.69 -18.20
C TYR A 152 15.07 11.32 -18.48
N PHE A 153 14.14 12.07 -17.89
CA PHE A 153 12.71 11.87 -18.04
C PHE A 153 12.05 13.13 -18.61
N ASP A 154 11.07 12.92 -19.47
CA ASP A 154 10.26 14.01 -20.01
C ASP A 154 9.09 14.28 -19.08
N LEU A 155 9.15 15.38 -18.34
CA LEU A 155 8.09 15.82 -17.45
C LEU A 155 7.29 17.00 -18.00
N SER A 156 7.49 17.37 -19.27
CA SER A 156 6.83 18.53 -19.88
C SER A 156 5.32 18.43 -19.93
N GLY A 157 4.76 17.20 -19.94
CA GLY A 157 3.33 16.91 -19.94
C GLY A 157 2.67 16.83 -18.56
N GLU A 158 3.46 16.92 -17.47
CA GLU A 158 2.94 16.57 -16.11
C GLU A 158 2.32 17.75 -15.34
N ASP A 159 2.19 18.92 -15.99
CA ASP A 159 1.55 20.13 -15.42
C ASP A 159 2.09 20.47 -14.01
N ILE A 160 3.44 20.43 -13.86
CA ILE A 160 4.11 20.67 -12.59
C ILE A 160 4.05 22.16 -12.26
N PRO A 161 3.44 22.59 -11.14
CA PRO A 161 3.28 23.99 -10.79
C PRO A 161 4.58 24.64 -10.33
N GLY A 162 4.62 25.96 -10.40
CA GLY A 162 5.74 26.79 -9.97
C GLY A 162 6.60 27.31 -11.11
N THR A 163 7.71 27.96 -10.77
CA THR A 163 8.67 28.49 -11.73
C THR A 163 9.75 27.42 -11.97
N VAL A 164 10.00 27.08 -13.22
CA VAL A 164 11.01 26.08 -13.59
C VAL A 164 12.40 26.53 -13.10
N ASN A 165 13.14 25.60 -12.53
CA ASN A 165 14.47 25.84 -12.00
C ASN A 165 15.47 26.08 -13.15
N GLY A 166 16.10 27.27 -13.14
CA GLY A 166 17.06 27.67 -14.18
C GLY A 166 18.36 26.85 -14.21
N ASN A 167 18.60 25.96 -13.23
CA ASN A 167 19.73 25.02 -13.24
C ASN A 167 19.43 23.72 -14.01
N LEU A 168 18.19 23.51 -14.44
CA LEU A 168 17.86 22.36 -15.27
C LEU A 168 18.49 22.51 -16.67
N PRO A 169 18.93 21.41 -17.29
CA PRO A 169 19.47 21.41 -18.64
C PRO A 169 18.47 21.93 -19.69
N ASP A 170 17.19 21.73 -19.41
CA ASP A 170 16.09 22.13 -20.27
C ASP A 170 14.95 22.77 -19.47
N SER A 171 14.67 24.02 -19.76
CA SER A 171 13.60 24.81 -19.11
C SER A 171 12.19 24.37 -19.50
N THR A 172 12.05 23.50 -20.49
CA THR A 172 10.75 22.96 -20.94
C THR A 172 10.39 21.65 -20.26
N LEU A 173 11.26 21.15 -19.37
CA LEU A 173 11.12 19.88 -18.63
C LEU A 173 11.13 18.60 -19.51
N HIS A 174 11.56 18.67 -20.77
CA HIS A 174 11.71 17.48 -21.62
C HIS A 174 12.84 16.55 -21.18
N TYR A 175 13.89 17.08 -20.55
CA TYR A 175 15.07 16.32 -20.16
C TYR A 175 15.46 16.62 -18.72
N VAL A 176 14.62 16.19 -17.78
CA VAL A 176 14.90 16.32 -16.35
C VAL A 176 15.84 15.19 -15.93
N PRO A 177 17.02 15.48 -15.36
CA PRO A 177 17.95 14.46 -14.90
C PRO A 177 17.52 13.87 -13.56
N PHE A 178 17.55 12.55 -13.49
CA PHE A 178 17.29 11.75 -12.29
C PHE A 178 18.46 10.80 -12.05
N THR A 179 18.85 10.67 -10.81
CA THR A 179 19.80 9.65 -10.39
C THR A 179 19.02 8.42 -9.86
N TYR A 180 19.38 7.25 -10.39
CA TYR A 180 18.86 5.99 -9.90
C TYR A 180 19.48 5.66 -8.53
N ALA A 181 18.65 5.56 -7.51
CA ALA A 181 19.09 5.36 -6.13
C ALA A 181 19.21 3.87 -5.73
N GLY A 182 18.71 2.98 -6.58
CA GLY A 182 18.57 1.56 -6.25
C GLY A 182 17.26 1.28 -5.52
N THR A 183 17.20 0.13 -4.87
CA THR A 183 16.05 -0.27 -4.05
C THR A 183 16.11 0.41 -2.69
N ILE A 184 15.01 1.05 -2.32
CA ILE A 184 14.76 1.58 -0.98
C ILE A 184 13.95 0.56 -0.21
N GLU A 185 14.41 0.19 0.97
CA GLU A 185 13.71 -0.76 1.84
C GLU A 185 12.39 -0.21 2.33
N ALA A 186 11.48 -1.13 2.64
CA ALA A 186 10.19 -0.78 3.23
C ALA A 186 10.38 -0.05 4.57
N TYR A 187 9.59 0.98 4.79
CA TYR A 187 9.54 1.68 6.06
C TYR A 187 8.09 2.03 6.42
N LYS A 188 7.84 2.27 7.69
CA LYS A 188 6.53 2.65 8.19
C LYS A 188 6.67 3.83 9.14
N LEU A 189 5.89 4.88 8.90
CA LEU A 189 5.74 5.96 9.86
C LEU A 189 5.02 5.44 11.11
N THR A 190 5.43 5.87 12.29
CA THR A 190 4.71 5.57 13.52
C THR A 190 3.37 6.33 13.52
N SER A 191 2.36 5.79 14.21
CA SER A 191 1.02 6.41 14.26
C SER A 191 1.03 7.85 14.80
N ALA A 192 1.96 8.20 15.68
CA ALA A 192 2.11 9.55 16.23
C ALA A 192 2.72 10.56 15.25
N MET A 193 3.39 10.08 14.21
CA MET A 193 4.10 10.89 13.22
C MET A 193 3.50 10.76 11.82
N ALA A 194 2.59 9.81 11.62
CA ALA A 194 1.95 9.60 10.35
C ALA A 194 0.97 10.73 10.05
N THR A 195 0.92 11.15 8.79
CA THR A 195 -0.15 12.00 8.30
C THR A 195 -1.45 11.21 8.23
N THR A 196 -2.59 11.87 8.07
CA THR A 196 -3.87 11.23 7.77
C THR A 196 -3.95 10.68 6.34
N GLU A 197 -2.96 11.01 5.52
CA GLU A 197 -2.89 10.62 4.12
C GLU A 197 -2.47 9.15 3.99
N GLU A 198 -3.31 8.36 3.37
CA GLU A 198 -3.11 6.92 3.23
C GLU A 198 -1.75 6.55 2.62
N TYR A 199 -1.35 7.27 1.58
CA TYR A 199 -0.09 7.00 0.88
C TYR A 199 1.16 7.34 1.68
N ALA A 200 1.12 8.36 2.53
CA ALA A 200 2.24 8.72 3.40
C ALA A 200 2.50 7.66 4.48
N GLN A 201 1.50 6.86 4.80
CA GLN A 201 1.60 5.79 5.80
C GLN A 201 2.06 4.45 5.23
N GLN A 202 2.14 4.31 3.90
CA GLN A 202 2.12 3.00 3.25
C GLN A 202 3.36 2.62 2.45
N ASN A 203 4.52 3.19 2.70
CA ASN A 203 5.74 2.63 2.12
C ASN A 203 6.13 1.31 2.82
N LYS A 204 5.26 0.31 2.69
CA LYS A 204 5.35 -0.99 3.37
C LYS A 204 6.10 -2.05 2.55
N TYR A 205 6.58 -1.68 1.39
CA TYR A 205 7.30 -2.57 0.47
C TYR A 205 8.57 -1.88 -0.03
N ALA A 206 9.55 -2.68 -0.39
CA ALA A 206 10.74 -2.18 -1.06
C ALA A 206 10.40 -1.72 -2.49
N HIS A 207 11.01 -0.64 -2.93
CA HIS A 207 10.77 -0.07 -4.25
C HIS A 207 12.03 0.55 -4.85
N SER A 208 12.11 0.53 -6.17
CA SER A 208 13.18 1.20 -6.92
C SER A 208 12.88 2.68 -7.05
N LEU A 209 13.87 3.50 -6.77
CA LEU A 209 13.70 4.95 -6.72
C LEU A 209 14.65 5.66 -7.68
N PHE A 210 14.08 6.58 -8.46
CA PHE A 210 14.81 7.61 -9.22
C PHE A 210 14.55 8.94 -8.54
N ILE A 211 15.59 9.72 -8.26
CA ILE A 211 15.47 11.03 -7.62
C ILE A 211 15.97 12.09 -8.57
N ALA A 212 15.18 13.15 -8.79
CA ALA A 212 15.60 14.29 -9.59
C ALA A 212 16.86 14.96 -8.97
N ASP A 213 17.85 15.28 -9.80
CA ASP A 213 19.11 15.87 -9.35
C ASP A 213 18.93 17.32 -8.87
N TYR A 214 17.81 17.96 -9.23
CA TYR A 214 17.46 19.34 -8.88
C TYR A 214 16.00 19.43 -8.44
N ASN A 215 15.68 20.44 -7.68
CA ASN A 215 14.28 20.86 -7.56
C ASN A 215 13.80 21.26 -8.98
N VAL A 216 12.77 20.60 -9.47
CA VAL A 216 12.26 20.82 -10.84
C VAL A 216 11.65 22.22 -10.97
N THR A 217 10.89 22.61 -9.96
CA THR A 217 10.31 23.96 -9.85
C THR A 217 10.58 24.57 -8.47
N HIS A 218 10.42 25.89 -8.37
CA HIS A 218 10.43 26.64 -7.12
C HIS A 218 9.27 27.66 -7.09
N THR A 219 9.11 28.39 -5.98
CA THR A 219 8.00 29.33 -5.80
C THR A 219 6.65 28.63 -5.98
N VAL A 220 6.51 27.48 -5.31
CA VAL A 220 5.34 26.61 -5.34
C VAL A 220 4.98 26.22 -3.90
N SER A 221 3.69 26.21 -3.57
CA SER A 221 3.24 25.75 -2.26
C SER A 221 3.03 24.22 -2.24
N TRP A 222 2.96 23.67 -1.04
CA TRP A 222 2.59 22.26 -0.84
C TRP A 222 1.19 21.98 -1.39
N ASP A 223 0.25 22.92 -1.17
CA ASP A 223 -1.15 22.80 -1.64
C ASP A 223 -1.23 22.78 -3.18
N ASP A 224 -0.42 23.60 -3.86
CA ASP A 224 -0.36 23.57 -5.33
C ASP A 224 0.09 22.20 -5.84
N LEU A 225 1.13 21.62 -5.24
CA LEU A 225 1.61 20.28 -5.58
C LEU A 225 0.59 19.21 -5.25
N ASN A 226 -0.07 19.31 -4.09
CA ASN A 226 -1.05 18.34 -3.64
C ASN A 226 -2.32 18.33 -4.51
N THR A 227 -2.75 19.51 -4.96
CA THR A 227 -3.88 19.65 -5.89
C THR A 227 -3.62 18.95 -7.23
N LYS A 228 -2.36 18.84 -7.62
CA LYS A 228 -1.90 18.12 -8.80
C LYS A 228 -1.53 16.66 -8.51
N SER A 229 -1.82 16.14 -7.32
CA SER A 229 -1.46 14.80 -6.85
C SER A 229 0.06 14.52 -6.79
N LEU A 230 0.90 15.54 -6.92
CA LEU A 230 2.37 15.41 -6.97
C LEU A 230 3.02 15.16 -5.59
N ILE A 231 2.28 15.31 -4.50
CA ILE A 231 2.81 15.02 -3.16
C ILE A 231 2.85 13.52 -2.90
N PHE A 232 1.75 12.83 -3.16
CA PHE A 232 1.64 11.42 -2.78
C PHE A 232 1.69 10.48 -3.96
N ARG A 233 1.01 10.82 -5.07
CA ARG A 233 0.94 9.92 -6.22
C ARG A 233 0.32 10.59 -7.44
N GLN A 234 1.11 10.73 -8.50
CA GLN A 234 0.63 10.97 -9.86
C GLN A 234 1.15 9.85 -10.75
N ASN A 235 0.27 9.27 -11.56
CA ASN A 235 0.70 8.26 -12.52
C ASN A 235 1.48 8.93 -13.64
N TYR A 236 2.65 8.38 -13.97
CA TYR A 236 3.51 8.85 -15.02
C TYR A 236 3.98 7.66 -15.85
N ALA A 237 3.91 7.73 -17.18
CA ALA A 237 4.34 6.67 -18.07
C ALA A 237 5.43 7.16 -19.02
N SER A 238 6.52 6.42 -19.12
CA SER A 238 7.63 6.73 -20.03
C SER A 238 8.30 5.47 -20.52
N GLY A 239 8.58 5.41 -21.82
CA GLY A 239 9.28 4.29 -22.44
C GLY A 239 8.59 2.93 -22.27
N GLY A 240 7.27 2.90 -22.11
CA GLY A 240 6.51 1.66 -21.85
C GLY A 240 6.56 1.19 -20.40
N VAL A 241 7.04 2.02 -19.48
CA VAL A 241 7.10 1.74 -18.04
C VAL A 241 6.20 2.72 -17.31
N ASP A 242 5.44 2.20 -16.37
CA ASP A 242 4.59 2.99 -15.47
C ASP A 242 5.35 3.35 -14.20
N TYR A 243 5.34 4.62 -13.84
CA TYR A 243 5.97 5.17 -12.65
C TYR A 243 4.93 5.86 -11.77
N THR A 244 5.30 6.06 -10.53
CA THR A 244 4.63 7.02 -9.64
C THR A 244 5.51 8.24 -9.48
N LEU A 245 5.05 9.39 -9.97
CA LEU A 245 5.69 10.70 -9.74
C LEU A 245 5.16 11.28 -8.44
N ARG A 246 6.03 11.60 -7.50
CA ARG A 246 5.68 12.10 -6.16
C ARG A 246 6.83 12.79 -5.45
N ALA A 247 6.53 13.49 -4.36
CA ALA A 247 7.56 13.97 -3.46
C ALA A 247 8.23 12.80 -2.70
N PRO A 248 9.53 12.90 -2.36
CA PRO A 248 10.18 11.94 -1.48
C PRO A 248 9.66 12.06 -0.05
N SER A 249 9.71 10.98 0.72
CA SER A 249 9.50 11.05 2.15
C SER A 249 10.73 11.66 2.84
N VAL A 250 10.49 12.51 3.83
CA VAL A 250 11.55 13.28 4.53
C VAL A 250 11.48 13.14 6.06
N GLY A 251 10.59 12.28 6.56
CA GLY A 251 10.26 12.20 7.98
C GLY A 251 9.21 13.23 8.39
N SER A 252 8.42 12.91 9.41
CA SER A 252 7.24 13.70 9.82
C SER A 252 7.51 14.68 10.98
N ASN A 253 8.70 14.63 11.58
CA ASN A 253 9.09 15.52 12.66
C ASN A 253 10.59 15.79 12.59
N SER A 254 11.07 16.82 13.28
CA SER A 254 12.50 17.12 13.34
C SER A 254 13.16 16.55 14.62
N THR A 255 14.46 16.31 14.57
CA THR A 255 15.24 15.95 15.75
C THR A 255 15.39 17.10 16.74
N GLY A 256 15.00 18.33 16.35
CA GLY A 256 15.02 19.52 17.21
C GLY A 256 16.36 20.22 17.38
N LEU A 257 17.44 19.75 16.75
CA LEU A 257 18.80 20.26 16.98
C LEU A 257 19.42 20.90 15.73
N GLY A 258 19.56 22.25 15.77
CA GLY A 258 20.38 23.05 14.85
C GLY A 258 20.29 22.75 13.35
N ASP A 259 21.38 23.04 12.62
CA ASP A 259 21.46 22.88 11.16
C ASP A 259 21.61 21.40 10.72
N SER A 260 21.85 20.48 11.66
CA SER A 260 21.91 19.04 11.45
C SER A 260 20.60 18.32 11.75
N ARG A 261 19.46 19.02 11.63
CA ARG A 261 18.15 18.42 11.86
C ARG A 261 17.83 17.36 10.82
N ARG A 262 17.47 16.19 11.31
CA ARG A 262 16.97 15.09 10.47
C ARG A 262 15.49 14.91 10.68
N GLY A 263 14.82 14.35 9.68
CA GLY A 263 13.44 13.91 9.81
C GLY A 263 13.32 12.69 10.75
N VAL A 264 12.26 12.61 11.50
CA VAL A 264 11.92 11.44 12.33
C VAL A 264 10.64 10.82 11.77
N PRO A 265 10.62 9.51 11.48
CA PRO A 265 11.70 8.53 11.59
C PRO A 265 12.82 8.80 10.59
N GLN A 266 14.02 8.41 10.92
CA GLN A 266 15.20 8.54 10.04
C GLN A 266 15.21 7.51 8.90
N SER A 267 14.39 6.48 8.96
CA SER A 267 14.16 5.52 7.89
C SER A 267 13.18 6.08 6.86
N ASN A 268 13.58 7.10 6.13
CA ASN A 268 12.82 7.72 5.05
C ASN A 268 13.70 7.83 3.80
N GLU A 269 13.10 8.14 2.65
CA GLU A 269 13.83 8.19 1.37
C GLU A 269 14.91 9.28 1.35
N TRP A 270 14.64 10.44 1.94
CA TRP A 270 15.62 11.51 2.01
C TRP A 270 16.90 11.08 2.74
N ASP A 271 16.77 10.51 3.92
CA ASP A 271 17.92 10.03 4.69
C ASP A 271 18.60 8.82 4.02
N ALA A 272 17.83 7.95 3.38
CA ALA A 272 18.35 6.79 2.70
C ALA A 272 19.18 7.14 1.45
N VAL A 273 18.87 8.23 0.76
CA VAL A 273 19.43 8.55 -0.56
C VAL A 273 20.19 9.87 -0.57
N LEU A 274 19.58 10.97 -0.16
CA LEU A 274 20.13 12.32 -0.32
C LEU A 274 21.08 12.71 0.82
N ASN A 275 20.86 12.21 2.01
CA ASN A 275 21.63 12.56 3.19
C ASN A 275 22.79 11.59 3.52
N LYS A 276 23.12 10.69 2.59
CA LYS A 276 24.18 9.68 2.80
C LYS A 276 25.58 10.26 3.04
N ASN A 277 25.84 11.48 2.58
CA ASN A 277 27.16 12.10 2.57
C ASN A 277 27.31 13.26 3.55
N SER A 278 26.36 13.49 4.43
CA SER A 278 26.41 14.56 5.45
C SER A 278 26.84 14.02 6.84
N GLY A 279 27.69 13.02 6.83
CA GLY A 279 28.33 12.46 8.04
C GLY A 279 29.75 12.91 8.19
#